data_f36d54dff83049240d9018dc0f3d51e2
#
_entry.id   f36d54dff83049240d9018dc0f3d51e2
#
_cell.length_a   1.000
_cell.length_b   1.000
_cell.length_c   1.000
_cell.angle_alpha   90.00
_cell.angle_beta   90.00
_cell.angle_gamma   90.00
#
_symmetry.space_group_name_H-M   'P 1'
#
loop_
_entity.id
_entity.type
_entity.pdbx_description
1 polymer ?
#
loop_
_entity_poly.entity_id
_entity_poly.type
_entity_poly.pdbx_seq_one_letter_code
_entity_poly.pdbx_strand_id
1 'polypeptide(L)'
;MLVEIDERYCIGCGRCVDDCVGANLEVEGVTARVKGLCILCGHCVAVCPTGAVSIPSYDMADVETCVPAGAAVDPRTMLRVVKSRRSVRDYLPNTIEQDTLRLVLEAGRYTATAKNAQGCRFIVVQDELDEFKRLVWDGIEGMLAPPAADKPRWVKLYKPF
;
A
#
# COMPACT_ATOMS: atom_id res chain seq x y z
N MET A 1 -22.44 -4.42 9.15
CA MET A 1 -21.70 -3.29 9.77
C MET A 1 -20.33 -3.16 9.10
N LEU A 2 -19.75 -1.97 9.09
CA LEU A 2 -18.43 -1.75 8.46
C LEU A 2 -17.26 -2.11 9.39
N VAL A 3 -17.50 -2.14 10.70
CA VAL A 3 -16.56 -2.57 11.74
C VAL A 3 -17.33 -3.41 12.73
N GLU A 4 -16.74 -4.50 13.17
CA GLU A 4 -17.30 -5.39 14.17
C GLU A 4 -16.38 -5.46 15.39
N ILE A 5 -16.97 -5.55 16.57
CA ILE A 5 -16.25 -5.65 17.84
C ILE A 5 -16.74 -6.89 18.56
N ASP A 6 -15.85 -7.83 18.79
CA ASP A 6 -16.14 -9.03 19.56
C ASP A 6 -16.08 -8.71 21.06
N GLU A 7 -17.24 -8.65 21.69
CA GLU A 7 -17.37 -8.31 23.11
C GLU A 7 -16.66 -9.29 24.04
N ARG A 8 -16.43 -10.53 23.61
CA ARG A 8 -15.71 -11.56 24.39
C ARG A 8 -14.23 -11.23 24.57
N TYR A 9 -13.66 -10.50 23.58
CA TYR A 9 -12.25 -10.10 23.57
C TYR A 9 -12.06 -8.62 23.88
N CYS A 10 -13.13 -7.80 23.80
CA CYS A 10 -13.04 -6.39 24.07
C CYS A 10 -12.88 -6.14 25.58
N ILE A 11 -11.82 -5.42 25.95
CA ILE A 11 -11.51 -5.05 27.34
C ILE A 11 -11.83 -3.58 27.65
N GLY A 12 -12.51 -2.85 26.75
CA GLY A 12 -12.89 -1.45 26.94
C GLY A 12 -11.74 -0.48 27.09
N CYS A 13 -10.52 -0.79 26.61
CA CYS A 13 -9.32 0.01 26.83
C CYS A 13 -9.32 1.38 26.11
N GLY A 14 -10.28 1.66 25.22
CA GLY A 14 -10.44 2.94 24.52
C GLY A 14 -9.46 3.21 23.37
N ARG A 15 -8.41 2.41 23.15
CA ARG A 15 -7.38 2.70 22.14
C ARG A 15 -7.95 2.88 20.73
N CYS A 16 -8.94 2.06 20.34
CA CYS A 16 -9.61 2.18 19.06
C CYS A 16 -10.45 3.47 18.95
N VAL A 17 -10.92 4.01 20.08
CA VAL A 17 -11.64 5.29 20.13
C VAL A 17 -10.67 6.45 19.94
N ASP A 18 -9.58 6.45 20.70
CA ASP A 18 -8.56 7.51 20.68
C ASP A 18 -7.88 7.64 19.31
N ASP A 19 -7.65 6.50 18.63
CA ASP A 19 -6.99 6.46 17.31
C ASP A 19 -7.97 6.64 16.13
N CYS A 20 -9.27 6.73 16.38
CA CYS A 20 -10.25 6.87 15.32
C CYS A 20 -10.36 8.31 14.80
N VAL A 21 -9.68 8.59 13.68
CA VAL A 21 -9.70 9.92 13.04
C VAL A 21 -11.11 10.42 12.69
N GLY A 22 -12.06 9.51 12.47
CA GLY A 22 -13.46 9.82 12.16
C GLY A 22 -14.35 9.94 13.42
N ALA A 23 -13.80 9.73 14.63
CA ALA A 23 -14.54 9.68 15.90
C ALA A 23 -15.78 8.76 15.85
N ASN A 24 -15.66 7.61 15.15
CA ASN A 24 -16.77 6.70 14.86
C ASN A 24 -16.97 5.60 15.91
N LEU A 25 -16.15 5.63 16.96
CA LEU A 25 -16.16 4.65 18.04
C LEU A 25 -16.33 5.37 19.37
N GLU A 26 -16.92 4.68 20.34
CA GLU A 26 -17.00 5.11 21.72
C GLU A 26 -16.93 3.90 22.65
N VAL A 27 -16.62 4.10 23.91
CA VAL A 27 -16.71 3.06 24.95
C VAL A 27 -18.03 3.21 25.66
N GLU A 28 -18.84 2.14 25.64
CA GLU A 28 -20.08 2.06 26.39
C GLU A 28 -19.97 0.93 27.43
N GLY A 29 -20.02 1.29 28.70
CA GLY A 29 -19.76 0.33 29.77
C GLY A 29 -18.34 -0.21 29.72
N VAL A 30 -18.15 -1.47 29.38
CA VAL A 30 -16.85 -2.17 29.32
C VAL A 30 -16.45 -2.57 27.91
N THR A 31 -17.20 -2.15 26.91
CA THR A 31 -16.95 -2.50 25.50
C THR A 31 -16.94 -1.28 24.59
N ALA A 32 -16.19 -1.35 23.50
CA ALA A 32 -16.26 -0.35 22.47
C ALA A 32 -17.47 -0.57 21.55
N ARG A 33 -18.04 0.50 21.03
CA ARG A 33 -19.20 0.50 20.12
C ARG A 33 -18.95 1.38 18.92
N VAL A 34 -19.55 1.03 17.78
CA VAL A 34 -19.55 1.86 16.57
C VAL A 34 -20.73 2.80 16.59
N LYS A 35 -20.48 4.11 16.46
CA LYS A 35 -21.54 5.15 16.53
C LYS A 35 -21.71 5.97 15.24
N GLY A 36 -20.80 5.88 14.29
CA GLY A 36 -20.81 6.75 13.11
C GLY A 36 -20.37 6.09 11.82
N LEU A 37 -20.08 6.92 10.82
CA LEU A 37 -19.63 6.47 9.50
C LEU A 37 -18.15 6.10 9.53
N CYS A 38 -17.83 4.89 9.08
CA CYS A 38 -16.47 4.38 9.00
C CYS A 38 -15.87 4.64 7.61
N ILE A 39 -14.62 5.11 7.57
CA ILE A 39 -13.83 5.30 6.35
C ILE A 39 -12.99 4.08 5.98
N LEU A 40 -13.10 2.99 6.73
CA LEU A 40 -12.38 1.72 6.52
C LEU A 40 -10.85 1.88 6.51
N CYS A 41 -10.29 2.71 7.39
CA CYS A 41 -8.83 2.92 7.43
C CYS A 41 -8.04 1.83 8.18
N GLY A 42 -8.69 0.97 8.97
CA GLY A 42 -8.08 -0.14 9.69
C GLY A 42 -7.33 0.22 10.98
N HIS A 43 -7.20 1.50 11.36
CA HIS A 43 -6.47 1.92 12.57
C HIS A 43 -6.97 1.23 13.84
N CYS A 44 -8.29 1.12 14.01
CA CYS A 44 -8.89 0.45 15.17
C CYS A 44 -8.52 -1.06 15.26
N VAL A 45 -8.32 -1.71 14.12
CA VAL A 45 -7.82 -3.10 14.08
C VAL A 45 -6.36 -3.13 14.52
N ALA A 46 -5.52 -2.25 13.97
CA ALA A 46 -4.08 -2.21 14.22
C ALA A 46 -3.73 -1.93 15.70
N VAL A 47 -4.51 -1.08 16.39
CA VAL A 47 -4.22 -0.69 17.79
C VAL A 47 -4.89 -1.58 18.84
N CYS A 48 -5.74 -2.53 18.42
CA CYS A 48 -6.47 -3.38 19.37
C CYS A 48 -5.55 -4.44 20.00
N PRO A 49 -5.28 -4.36 21.32
CA PRO A 49 -4.33 -5.25 21.97
C PRO A 49 -4.82 -6.69 22.11
N THR A 50 -6.12 -6.90 21.94
CA THR A 50 -6.76 -8.21 22.12
C THR A 50 -7.31 -8.79 20.81
N GLY A 51 -7.17 -8.08 19.70
CA GLY A 51 -7.72 -8.49 18.40
C GLY A 51 -9.26 -8.50 18.37
N ALA A 52 -9.92 -7.76 19.26
CA ALA A 52 -11.38 -7.73 19.35
C ALA A 52 -12.05 -6.98 18.18
N VAL A 53 -11.31 -6.22 17.39
CA VAL A 53 -11.85 -5.39 16.30
C VAL A 53 -11.57 -6.05 14.96
N SER A 54 -12.60 -6.15 14.12
CA SER A 54 -12.49 -6.64 12.76
C SER A 54 -13.22 -5.74 11.76
N ILE A 55 -12.82 -5.84 10.51
CA ILE A 55 -13.48 -5.19 9.39
C ILE A 55 -13.85 -6.28 8.38
N PRO A 56 -15.15 -6.64 8.23
CA PRO A 56 -15.58 -7.78 7.41
C PRO A 56 -15.17 -7.70 5.93
N SER A 57 -14.89 -6.50 5.42
CA SER A 57 -14.39 -6.31 4.04
C SER A 57 -12.88 -6.51 3.91
N TYR A 58 -12.16 -6.71 5.00
CA TYR A 58 -10.72 -7.02 5.00
C TYR A 58 -10.52 -8.53 5.03
N ASP A 59 -9.45 -8.98 4.42
CA ASP A 59 -8.91 -10.30 4.72
C ASP A 59 -8.21 -10.24 6.09
N MET A 60 -8.93 -10.64 7.13
CA MET A 60 -8.40 -10.59 8.48
C MET A 60 -7.28 -11.60 8.74
N ALA A 61 -7.09 -12.60 7.86
CA ALA A 61 -5.97 -13.53 7.92
C ALA A 61 -4.65 -12.86 7.47
N ASP A 62 -4.74 -11.75 6.73
CA ASP A 62 -3.62 -10.94 6.26
C ASP A 62 -3.15 -9.89 7.30
N VAL A 63 -3.81 -9.84 8.45
CA VAL A 63 -3.43 -8.93 9.55
C VAL A 63 -2.32 -9.55 10.38
N GLU A 64 -1.11 -9.02 10.24
CA GLU A 64 0.06 -9.48 10.97
C GLU A 64 0.23 -8.77 12.32
N THR A 65 0.74 -9.50 13.30
CA THR A 65 1.16 -8.88 14.56
C THR A 65 2.40 -8.05 14.34
N CYS A 66 2.36 -6.77 14.73
CA CYS A 66 3.53 -5.90 14.65
C CYS A 66 4.73 -6.48 15.39
N VAL A 67 5.89 -6.48 14.73
CA VAL A 67 7.16 -6.80 15.36
C VAL A 67 7.43 -5.76 16.46
N PRO A 68 7.78 -6.17 17.69
CA PRO A 68 8.13 -5.22 18.75
C PRO A 68 9.20 -4.24 18.30
N ALA A 69 9.11 -2.99 18.73
CA ALA A 69 10.01 -1.92 18.30
C ALA A 69 11.51 -2.25 18.46
N GLY A 70 11.89 -3.12 19.41
CA GLY A 70 13.26 -3.59 19.60
C GLY A 70 13.75 -4.64 18.59
N ALA A 71 12.85 -5.24 17.80
CA ALA A 71 13.17 -6.17 16.72
C ALA A 71 13.08 -5.50 15.34
N ALA A 72 12.77 -4.20 15.29
CA ALA A 72 12.75 -3.41 14.08
C ALA A 72 14.16 -3.29 13.47
N VAL A 73 14.22 -3.01 12.18
CA VAL A 73 15.48 -2.74 11.45
C VAL A 73 16.26 -1.63 12.14
N ASP A 74 17.55 -1.87 12.40
CA ASP A 74 18.44 -0.84 12.97
C ASP A 74 18.34 0.45 12.15
N PRO A 75 18.09 1.62 12.79
CA PRO A 75 17.89 2.90 12.09
C PRO A 75 19.06 3.29 11.18
N ARG A 76 20.29 2.95 11.54
CA ARG A 76 21.49 3.23 10.73
C ARG A 76 21.53 2.38 9.46
N THR A 77 21.11 1.13 9.56
CA THR A 77 20.96 0.22 8.42
C THR A 77 19.88 0.74 7.48
N MET A 78 18.72 1.12 8.00
CA MET A 78 17.66 1.72 7.20
C MET A 78 18.13 2.99 6.49
N LEU A 79 18.82 3.88 7.20
CA LEU A 79 19.39 5.10 6.63
C LEU A 79 20.39 4.81 5.51
N ARG A 80 21.24 3.76 5.65
CA ARG A 80 22.15 3.34 4.58
C ARG A 80 21.39 2.90 3.34
N VAL A 81 20.33 2.09 3.49
CA VAL A 81 19.47 1.66 2.37
C VAL A 81 18.91 2.88 1.64
N VAL A 82 18.33 3.85 2.37
CA VAL A 82 17.80 5.08 1.79
C VAL A 82 18.90 5.88 1.06
N LYS A 83 20.07 6.04 1.65
CA LYS A 83 21.20 6.80 1.05
C LYS A 83 21.82 6.09 -0.15
N SER A 84 21.85 4.77 -0.18
CA SER A 84 22.45 3.98 -1.26
C SER A 84 21.54 3.82 -2.47
N ARG A 85 20.24 4.09 -2.33
CA ARG A 85 19.27 4.00 -3.42
C ARG A 85 19.71 4.87 -4.61
N ARG A 86 19.73 4.29 -5.79
CA ARG A 86 20.00 4.97 -7.06
C ARG A 86 18.94 4.59 -8.09
N SER A 87 18.77 5.43 -9.10
CA SER A 87 18.00 5.08 -10.28
C SER A 87 18.80 4.06 -11.08
N VAL A 88 18.31 2.84 -11.17
CA VAL A 88 18.89 1.80 -12.02
C VAL A 88 18.34 1.99 -13.42
N ARG A 89 19.21 1.93 -14.44
CA ARG A 89 18.86 2.13 -15.85
C ARG A 89 19.37 1.01 -16.76
N ASP A 90 20.25 0.18 -16.22
CA ASP A 90 20.79 -0.99 -16.88
C ASP A 90 20.35 -2.23 -16.12
N TYR A 91 19.68 -3.13 -16.79
CA TYR A 91 19.05 -4.29 -16.21
C TYR A 91 19.59 -5.57 -16.84
N LEU A 92 19.75 -6.59 -16.03
CA LEU A 92 20.09 -7.91 -16.52
C LEU A 92 18.90 -8.51 -17.28
N PRO A 93 19.16 -9.32 -18.34
CA PRO A 93 18.10 -9.92 -19.13
C PRO A 93 17.41 -11.13 -18.47
N ASN A 94 17.58 -11.29 -17.16
CA ASN A 94 17.10 -12.43 -16.43
C ASN A 94 15.63 -12.23 -16.03
N THR A 95 14.87 -13.30 -16.09
CA THR A 95 13.54 -13.36 -15.45
C THR A 95 13.66 -13.21 -13.94
N ILE A 96 12.70 -12.55 -13.34
CA ILE A 96 12.66 -12.40 -11.88
C ILE A 96 11.88 -13.59 -11.31
N GLU A 97 12.44 -14.23 -10.30
CA GLU A 97 11.81 -15.34 -9.61
C GLU A 97 10.48 -14.91 -8.95
N GLN A 98 9.49 -15.81 -8.99
CA GLN A 98 8.14 -15.52 -8.52
C GLN A 98 8.07 -15.04 -7.07
N ASP A 99 8.89 -15.59 -6.18
CA ASP A 99 8.91 -15.19 -4.77
C ASP A 99 9.47 -13.78 -4.60
N THR A 100 10.46 -13.41 -5.40
CA THR A 100 10.99 -12.04 -5.44
C THR A 100 9.93 -11.06 -5.96
N LEU A 101 9.19 -11.43 -7.02
CA LEU A 101 8.09 -10.61 -7.54
C LEU A 101 7.01 -10.40 -6.47
N ARG A 102 6.63 -11.45 -5.74
CA ARG A 102 5.65 -11.35 -4.66
C ARG A 102 6.09 -10.36 -3.59
N LEU A 103 7.34 -10.44 -3.12
CA LEU A 103 7.89 -9.50 -2.14
C LEU A 103 7.83 -8.04 -2.62
N VAL A 104 8.16 -7.80 -3.89
CA VAL A 104 8.11 -6.45 -4.47
C VAL A 104 6.66 -5.95 -4.56
N LEU A 105 5.72 -6.80 -4.96
CA LEU A 105 4.31 -6.47 -5.04
C LEU A 105 3.71 -6.19 -3.66
N GLU A 106 4.07 -6.97 -2.65
CA GLU A 106 3.66 -6.73 -1.26
C GLU A 106 4.21 -5.41 -0.73
N ALA A 107 5.47 -5.10 -0.95
CA ALA A 107 6.04 -3.81 -0.60
C ALA A 107 5.27 -2.64 -1.25
N GLY A 108 4.85 -2.81 -2.51
CA GLY A 108 3.99 -1.86 -3.20
C GLY A 108 2.57 -1.78 -2.60
N ARG A 109 1.97 -2.93 -2.26
CA ARG A 109 0.64 -3.02 -1.67
C ARG A 109 0.56 -2.31 -0.31
N TYR A 110 1.57 -2.48 0.54
CA TYR A 110 1.61 -1.87 1.87
C TYR A 110 2.17 -0.44 1.87
N THR A 111 2.42 0.15 0.71
CA THR A 111 2.75 1.57 0.62
C THR A 111 1.57 2.42 1.10
N ALA A 112 1.84 3.43 1.91
CA ALA A 112 0.82 4.29 2.50
C ALA A 112 -0.09 4.92 1.42
N THR A 113 -1.39 4.76 1.60
CA THR A 113 -2.43 5.35 0.73
C THR A 113 -3.41 6.17 1.55
N ALA A 114 -4.09 7.13 0.92
CA ALA A 114 -5.14 7.90 1.59
C ALA A 114 -6.21 6.95 2.14
N LYS A 115 -6.55 7.08 3.42
CA LYS A 115 -7.53 6.23 4.13
C LYS A 115 -7.18 4.74 4.14
N ASN A 116 -5.93 4.37 3.90
CA ASN A 116 -5.51 2.98 3.70
C ASN A 116 -6.34 2.26 2.60
N ALA A 117 -6.70 2.97 1.54
CA ALA A 117 -7.58 2.45 0.50
C ALA A 117 -6.94 1.32 -0.33
N GLN A 118 -5.60 1.21 -0.34
CA GLN A 118 -4.83 0.18 -1.03
C GLN A 118 -5.32 -0.10 -2.48
N GLY A 119 -5.83 0.93 -3.16
CA GLY A 119 -6.48 0.82 -4.46
C GLY A 119 -5.52 0.66 -5.65
N CYS A 120 -4.22 0.47 -5.41
CA CYS A 120 -3.25 0.26 -6.48
C CYS A 120 -3.45 -1.12 -7.12
N ARG A 121 -3.35 -1.16 -8.44
CA ARG A 121 -3.28 -2.41 -9.21
C ARG A 121 -1.90 -2.53 -9.82
N PHE A 122 -1.35 -3.72 -9.77
CA PHE A 122 -0.05 -4.02 -10.34
C PHE A 122 -0.23 -4.96 -11.53
N ILE A 123 0.45 -4.65 -12.62
CA ILE A 123 0.53 -5.51 -13.80
C ILE A 123 2.01 -5.86 -13.95
N VAL A 124 2.31 -7.15 -13.94
CA VAL A 124 3.66 -7.67 -14.19
C VAL A 124 3.71 -8.14 -15.63
N VAL A 125 4.65 -7.58 -16.40
CA VAL A 125 4.94 -8.00 -17.76
C VAL A 125 6.35 -8.56 -17.76
N GLN A 126 6.51 -9.85 -18.00
CA GLN A 126 7.80 -10.53 -17.98
C GLN A 126 8.09 -11.24 -19.30
N ASP A 127 7.25 -12.19 -19.68
CA ASP A 127 7.49 -13.02 -20.86
C ASP A 127 7.36 -12.25 -22.18
N GLU A 128 6.44 -11.28 -22.24
CA GLU A 128 6.18 -10.44 -23.41
C GLU A 128 6.75 -9.03 -23.26
N LEU A 129 7.85 -8.89 -22.51
CA LEU A 129 8.40 -7.57 -22.16
C LEU A 129 8.83 -6.77 -23.40
N ASP A 130 9.44 -7.41 -24.40
CA ASP A 130 9.91 -6.72 -25.61
C ASP A 130 8.75 -6.25 -26.48
N GLU A 131 7.70 -7.05 -26.60
CA GLU A 131 6.47 -6.64 -27.28
C GLU A 131 5.78 -5.51 -26.54
N PHE A 132 5.70 -5.56 -25.23
CA PHE A 132 5.17 -4.47 -24.40
C PHE A 132 5.97 -3.18 -24.61
N LYS A 133 7.31 -3.25 -24.58
CA LYS A 133 8.18 -2.10 -24.85
C LYS A 133 7.91 -1.50 -26.23
N ARG A 134 7.81 -2.37 -27.27
CA ARG A 134 7.53 -1.92 -28.63
C ARG A 134 6.19 -1.16 -28.69
N LEU A 135 5.12 -1.70 -28.12
CA LEU A 135 3.81 -1.04 -28.08
C LEU A 135 3.84 0.31 -27.35
N VAL A 136 4.60 0.40 -26.26
CA VAL A 136 4.78 1.65 -25.51
C VAL A 136 5.51 2.69 -26.36
N TRP A 137 6.59 2.29 -27.08
CA TRP A 137 7.35 3.18 -27.93
C TRP A 137 6.55 3.65 -29.15
N ASP A 138 5.83 2.77 -29.81
CA ASP A 138 4.90 3.11 -30.90
C ASP A 138 3.86 4.15 -30.45
N GLY A 139 3.30 3.97 -29.25
CA GLY A 139 2.38 4.94 -28.63
C GLY A 139 3.03 6.30 -28.35
N ILE A 140 4.25 6.33 -27.84
CA ILE A 140 5.00 7.56 -27.57
C ILE A 140 5.34 8.27 -28.89
N GLU A 141 5.82 7.55 -29.91
CA GLU A 141 6.09 8.09 -31.23
C GLU A 141 4.85 8.67 -31.89
N GLY A 142 3.70 7.98 -31.78
CA GLY A 142 2.42 8.50 -32.22
C GLY A 142 2.03 9.82 -31.56
N MET A 143 2.33 9.96 -30.26
CA MET A 143 2.13 11.22 -29.54
C MET A 143 3.14 12.29 -29.95
N LEU A 144 4.32 11.91 -30.43
CA LEU A 144 5.37 12.82 -30.89
C LEU A 144 5.22 13.26 -32.35
N ALA A 145 4.44 12.54 -33.17
CA ALA A 145 4.18 12.89 -34.58
C ALA A 145 3.44 14.25 -34.71
N PRO A 146 3.69 15.07 -35.75
CA PRO A 146 3.01 16.36 -35.99
C PRO A 146 1.50 16.18 -36.22
N PRO A 147 0.67 17.20 -35.87
CA PRO A 147 1.01 18.55 -35.47
C PRO A 147 1.30 18.67 -33.97
N ALA A 148 2.46 19.21 -33.68
CA ALA A 148 3.03 19.27 -32.32
C ALA A 148 2.44 20.40 -31.43
N ALA A 149 1.46 21.18 -31.90
CA ALA A 149 1.00 22.37 -31.19
C ALA A 149 0.38 22.09 -29.82
N ASP A 150 -0.30 20.96 -29.67
CA ASP A 150 -1.05 20.61 -28.46
C ASP A 150 -0.45 19.48 -27.60
N LYS A 151 0.83 19.17 -27.78
CA LYS A 151 1.46 18.09 -27.03
C LYS A 151 1.64 18.45 -25.56
N PRO A 152 1.29 17.54 -24.62
CA PRO A 152 1.57 17.73 -23.21
C PRO A 152 3.07 18.02 -22.99
N ARG A 153 3.37 18.96 -22.08
CA ARG A 153 4.75 19.42 -21.82
C ARG A 153 5.73 18.28 -21.49
N TRP A 154 5.25 17.23 -20.83
CA TRP A 154 6.08 16.08 -20.47
C TRP A 154 6.51 15.24 -21.67
N VAL A 155 5.68 15.14 -22.73
CA VAL A 155 6.01 14.43 -23.97
C VAL A 155 7.21 15.08 -24.69
N LYS A 156 7.38 16.40 -24.55
CA LYS A 156 8.52 17.15 -25.16
C LYS A 156 9.84 16.90 -24.43
N LEU A 157 9.81 16.32 -23.22
CA LEU A 157 11.00 16.05 -22.39
C LEU A 157 11.55 14.64 -22.59
N TYR A 158 10.77 13.73 -23.18
CA TYR A 158 11.22 12.38 -23.49
C TYR A 158 11.99 12.38 -24.81
N LYS A 159 13.30 12.16 -24.73
CA LYS A 159 14.08 11.75 -25.88
C LYS A 159 14.09 10.22 -25.92
N PRO A 160 13.85 9.58 -27.08
CA PRO A 160 14.09 8.15 -27.22
C PRO A 160 15.57 7.87 -26.91
N PHE A 161 15.81 6.91 -26.02
CA PHE A 161 17.14 6.37 -25.75
C PHE A 161 17.50 5.35 -26.80
#